data_71648fd1c5865ecb2c6f737883848238
#
_entry.id   71648fd1c5865ecb2c6f737883848238
#
_cell.length_a   1.000
_cell.length_b   1.000
_cell.length_c   1.000
_cell.angle_alpha   90.00
_cell.angle_beta   90.00
_cell.angle_gamma   90.00
#
_symmetry.space_group_name_H-M   'P 1'
#
loop_
_entity.id
_entity.type
_entity.pdbx_description
1 polymer ?
#
loop_
_entity_poly.entity_id
_entity_poly.type
_entity_poly.pdbx_seq_one_letter_code
_entity_poly.pdbx_strand_id
1 'polypeptide(L)'
;MRSLFSSLRRTVAIAVLTVGITGCGCDAWGCLDGLRLWLDAVPTGAWTVELLVNGVLQSAPANASCDGSRQCSPVVYYNILPRDNVSARVTTSAGVRTTNFPRITYIIAKTDDCHDCKGQAEVTANIP
;
A
#
# COMPACT_ATOMS: atom_id res chain seq x y z
N MET A 1 -68.92 47.79 -7.30
CA MET A 1 -67.49 47.78 -6.98
C MET A 1 -67.06 46.34 -6.71
N ARG A 2 -66.45 45.69 -7.67
CA ARG A 2 -65.93 44.33 -7.51
C ARG A 2 -64.43 44.41 -7.63
N SER A 3 -63.73 44.19 -6.50
CA SER A 3 -62.29 44.07 -6.41
C SER A 3 -61.85 42.67 -6.90
N LEU A 4 -61.12 42.64 -7.99
CA LEU A 4 -60.47 41.45 -8.51
C LEU A 4 -59.05 41.40 -7.94
N PHE A 5 -58.87 40.65 -6.86
CA PHE A 5 -57.53 40.27 -6.40
C PHE A 5 -57.03 39.13 -7.27
N SER A 6 -56.21 39.47 -8.23
CA SER A 6 -55.42 38.52 -8.99
C SER A 6 -54.27 38.03 -8.12
N SER A 7 -54.42 36.81 -7.60
CA SER A 7 -53.37 36.11 -6.86
C SER A 7 -52.33 35.57 -7.85
N LEU A 8 -51.24 36.32 -7.98
CA LEU A 8 -50.06 35.86 -8.75
C LEU A 8 -49.30 34.84 -7.93
N ARG A 9 -49.64 33.57 -8.14
CA ARG A 9 -48.82 32.46 -7.59
C ARG A 9 -47.48 32.42 -8.35
N ARG A 10 -46.45 32.97 -7.74
CA ARG A 10 -45.08 32.75 -8.19
C ARG A 10 -44.70 31.32 -7.85
N THR A 11 -44.71 30.49 -8.84
CA THR A 11 -44.11 29.16 -8.74
C THR A 11 -42.61 29.33 -8.73
N VAL A 12 -42.00 29.23 -7.55
CA VAL A 12 -40.54 29.14 -7.41
C VAL A 12 -40.16 27.76 -7.84
N ALA A 13 -39.67 27.61 -9.06
CA ALA A 13 -39.03 26.39 -9.50
C ALA A 13 -37.69 26.28 -8.78
N ILE A 14 -37.65 25.50 -7.73
CA ILE A 14 -36.39 25.07 -7.11
C ILE A 14 -35.73 24.10 -8.08
N ALA A 15 -34.82 24.61 -8.89
CA ALA A 15 -33.92 23.75 -9.63
C ALA A 15 -32.98 23.06 -8.62
N VAL A 16 -33.34 21.84 -8.24
CA VAL A 16 -32.43 20.97 -7.51
C VAL A 16 -31.32 20.62 -8.49
N LEU A 17 -30.22 21.36 -8.43
CA LEU A 17 -28.96 20.93 -9.03
C LEU A 17 -28.56 19.64 -8.28
N THR A 18 -28.97 18.51 -8.81
CA THR A 18 -28.30 17.25 -8.51
C THR A 18 -26.92 17.38 -9.11
N VAL A 19 -25.98 17.90 -8.33
CA VAL A 19 -24.57 17.70 -8.60
C VAL A 19 -24.40 16.19 -8.54
N GLY A 20 -24.44 15.57 -9.68
CA GLY A 20 -24.07 14.16 -9.82
C GLY A 20 -22.62 14.11 -9.38
N ILE A 21 -22.39 13.72 -8.14
CA ILE A 21 -21.11 13.25 -7.71
C ILE A 21 -20.92 11.95 -8.48
N THR A 22 -20.37 12.07 -9.70
CA THR A 22 -19.74 10.94 -10.35
C THR A 22 -18.49 10.67 -9.52
N GLY A 23 -18.71 10.20 -8.27
CA GLY A 23 -17.66 9.67 -7.46
C GLY A 23 -17.09 8.49 -8.23
N CYS A 24 -15.85 8.59 -8.68
CA CYS A 24 -15.09 7.42 -8.98
C CYS A 24 -15.32 6.45 -7.84
N GLY A 25 -15.72 5.22 -8.09
CA GLY A 25 -15.88 4.18 -7.07
C GLY A 25 -14.54 3.75 -6.49
N CYS A 26 -13.70 4.74 -6.12
CA CYS A 26 -12.39 4.50 -5.54
C CYS A 26 -12.58 4.02 -4.13
N ASP A 27 -12.06 2.84 -3.85
CA ASP A 27 -11.99 2.37 -2.47
C ASP A 27 -11.15 3.34 -1.65
N ALA A 28 -11.54 3.56 -0.40
CA ALA A 28 -10.82 4.44 0.54
C ALA A 28 -9.37 4.00 0.79
N TRP A 29 -9.01 2.82 0.37
CA TRP A 29 -7.70 2.22 0.57
C TRP A 29 -6.66 2.55 -0.52
N GLY A 30 -7.07 3.09 -1.65
CA GLY A 30 -6.16 3.42 -2.74
C GLY A 30 -5.37 2.22 -3.29
N CYS A 31 -4.22 2.50 -3.92
CA CYS A 31 -3.30 1.48 -4.39
C CYS A 31 -2.42 0.95 -3.25
N LEU A 32 -2.32 -0.37 -3.16
CA LEU A 32 -1.35 -1.05 -2.30
C LEU A 32 -0.06 -1.31 -3.08
N ASP A 33 0.52 -0.24 -3.63
CA ASP A 33 1.76 -0.35 -4.40
C ASP A 33 2.95 -0.61 -3.48
N GLY A 34 3.83 -1.48 -3.91
CA GLY A 34 5.07 -1.73 -3.19
C GLY A 34 5.50 -3.19 -3.15
N LEU A 35 6.55 -3.41 -2.38
CA LEU A 35 7.18 -4.71 -2.21
C LEU A 35 6.82 -5.29 -0.83
N ARG A 36 6.23 -6.48 -0.83
CA ARG A 36 6.06 -7.29 0.38
C ARG A 36 7.18 -8.30 0.46
N LEU A 37 7.97 -8.19 1.51
CA LEU A 37 9.05 -9.12 1.79
C LEU A 37 8.61 -10.05 2.92
N TRP A 38 8.45 -11.32 2.59
CA TRP A 38 8.16 -12.38 3.53
C TRP A 38 9.45 -12.99 4.05
N LEU A 39 9.48 -13.37 5.31
CA LEU A 39 10.48 -14.30 5.83
C LEU A 39 9.98 -15.73 5.64
N ASP A 40 10.84 -16.64 5.26
CA ASP A 40 10.48 -18.05 5.02
C ASP A 40 10.06 -18.80 6.29
N ALA A 41 10.42 -18.27 7.45
CA ALA A 41 9.92 -18.69 8.75
C ALA A 41 9.86 -17.50 9.72
N VAL A 42 9.14 -17.65 10.81
CA VAL A 42 9.13 -16.66 11.91
C VAL A 42 10.39 -16.88 12.74
N PRO A 43 11.32 -15.91 12.79
CA PRO A 43 12.51 -16.05 13.61
C PRO A 43 12.16 -16.11 15.10
N THR A 44 12.91 -16.90 15.86
CA THR A 44 12.84 -16.92 17.31
C THR A 44 13.70 -15.79 17.87
N GLY A 45 13.12 -14.95 18.73
CA GLY A 45 13.82 -13.83 19.35
C GLY A 45 13.90 -12.58 18.46
N ALA A 46 14.87 -11.74 18.71
CA ALA A 46 15.06 -10.50 17.97
C ALA A 46 15.59 -10.74 16.55
N TRP A 47 15.11 -9.93 15.62
CA TRP A 47 15.56 -9.97 14.23
C TRP A 47 15.45 -8.60 13.55
N THR A 48 16.21 -8.42 12.48
CA THR A 48 16.15 -7.23 11.62
C THR A 48 16.21 -7.64 10.16
N VAL A 49 15.57 -6.85 9.31
CA VAL A 49 15.61 -6.98 7.85
C VAL A 49 16.12 -5.68 7.25
N GLU A 50 17.05 -5.80 6.34
CA GLU A 50 17.57 -4.70 5.54
C GLU A 50 17.36 -5.01 4.07
N LEU A 51 16.77 -4.06 3.34
CA LEU A 51 16.60 -4.15 1.89
C LEU A 51 17.66 -3.30 1.20
N LEU A 52 18.39 -3.90 0.26
CA LEU A 52 19.39 -3.22 -0.54
C LEU A 52 18.96 -3.22 -2.01
N VAL A 53 19.02 -2.06 -2.64
CA VAL A 53 18.76 -1.89 -4.07
C VAL A 53 20.01 -1.33 -4.71
N ASN A 54 20.59 -2.04 -5.67
CA ASN A 54 21.91 -1.71 -6.24
C ASN A 54 23.00 -1.52 -5.17
N GLY A 55 22.95 -2.30 -4.09
CA GLY A 55 23.87 -2.20 -2.96
C GLY A 55 23.58 -1.04 -2.00
N VAL A 56 22.57 -0.23 -2.25
CA VAL A 56 22.18 0.90 -1.40
C VAL A 56 21.08 0.48 -0.43
N LEU A 57 21.33 0.70 0.87
CA LEU A 57 20.37 0.42 1.92
C LEU A 57 19.14 1.32 1.78
N GLN A 58 17.96 0.71 1.77
CA GLN A 58 16.70 1.42 1.74
C GLN A 58 16.22 1.78 3.15
N SER A 59 15.41 2.83 3.26
CA SER A 59 14.80 3.22 4.53
C SER A 59 13.96 2.07 5.09
N ALA A 60 14.24 1.69 6.33
CA ALA A 60 13.56 0.59 7.00
C ALA A 60 12.16 1.03 7.47
N PRO A 61 11.09 0.32 7.10
CA PRO A 61 9.79 0.52 7.71
C PRO A 61 9.81 0.08 9.18
N ALA A 62 8.83 0.55 9.95
CA ALA A 62 8.78 0.29 11.39
C ALA A 62 8.71 -1.20 11.76
N ASN A 63 8.19 -2.03 10.85
CA ASN A 63 8.10 -3.48 11.04
C ASN A 63 9.28 -4.27 10.45
N ALA A 64 10.37 -3.62 10.06
CA ALA A 64 11.58 -4.28 9.58
C ALA A 64 12.47 -4.83 10.72
N SER A 65 12.04 -4.68 11.96
CA SER A 65 12.72 -5.23 13.13
C SER A 65 11.74 -5.73 14.17
N CYS A 66 12.18 -6.71 14.94
CA CYS A 66 11.46 -7.24 16.09
C CYS A 66 12.46 -7.40 17.24
N ASP A 67 12.07 -6.97 18.43
CA ASP A 67 12.91 -7.09 19.64
C ASP A 67 12.80 -8.44 20.35
N GLY A 68 11.90 -9.30 19.86
CA GLY A 68 11.62 -10.63 20.43
C GLY A 68 10.73 -10.61 21.67
N SER A 69 10.34 -9.44 22.18
CA SER A 69 9.47 -9.31 23.35
C SER A 69 7.99 -9.53 23.03
N ARG A 70 7.65 -9.47 21.76
CA ARG A 70 6.28 -9.63 21.24
C ARG A 70 6.31 -10.43 19.95
N GLN A 71 5.15 -10.96 19.57
CA GLN A 71 4.99 -11.60 18.28
C GLN A 71 4.99 -10.52 17.18
N CYS A 72 5.92 -10.64 16.23
CA CYS A 72 6.01 -9.77 15.07
C CYS A 72 5.51 -10.50 13.82
N SER A 73 4.99 -9.74 12.87
CA SER A 73 4.60 -10.29 11.57
C SER A 73 5.85 -10.65 10.76
N PRO A 74 5.90 -11.83 10.12
CA PRO A 74 7.02 -12.22 9.25
C PRO A 74 6.97 -11.54 7.88
N VAL A 75 6.17 -10.50 7.71
CA VAL A 75 6.09 -9.73 6.47
C VAL A 75 6.47 -8.28 6.72
N VAL A 76 7.35 -7.76 5.85
CA VAL A 76 7.81 -6.38 5.87
C VAL A 76 7.36 -5.70 4.59
N TYR A 77 6.72 -4.56 4.72
CA TYR A 77 6.19 -3.82 3.59
C TYR A 77 7.04 -2.59 3.27
N TYR A 78 7.56 -2.54 2.04
CA TYR A 78 8.32 -1.43 1.50
C TYR A 78 7.49 -0.67 0.47
N ASN A 79 7.30 0.63 0.68
CA ASN A 79 6.61 1.51 -0.26
C ASN A 79 7.53 1.97 -1.40
N ILE A 80 8.20 1.03 -2.04
CA ILE A 80 9.07 1.22 -3.19
C ILE A 80 8.87 0.09 -4.18
N LEU A 81 9.29 0.29 -5.42
CA LEU A 81 9.09 -0.65 -6.53
C LEU A 81 10.44 -1.03 -7.19
N PRO A 82 11.43 -1.53 -6.46
CA PRO A 82 12.69 -1.92 -7.05
C PRO A 82 12.51 -3.15 -7.93
N ARG A 83 13.20 -3.21 -9.07
CA ARG A 83 13.05 -4.31 -10.04
C ARG A 83 14.25 -5.21 -10.13
N ASP A 84 15.44 -4.62 -10.18
CA ASP A 84 16.68 -5.33 -10.44
C ASP A 84 17.69 -5.08 -9.32
N ASN A 85 18.62 -6.01 -9.15
CA ASN A 85 19.70 -5.92 -8.15
C ASN A 85 19.18 -5.65 -6.74
N VAL A 86 18.16 -6.39 -6.35
CA VAL A 86 17.55 -6.31 -5.03
C VAL A 86 18.03 -7.46 -4.16
N SER A 87 18.41 -7.18 -2.95
CA SER A 87 18.71 -8.21 -1.95
C SER A 87 18.12 -7.86 -0.59
N ALA A 88 17.78 -8.88 0.18
CA ALA A 88 17.37 -8.74 1.57
C ALA A 88 18.40 -9.40 2.47
N ARG A 89 18.83 -8.69 3.49
CA ARG A 89 19.70 -9.20 4.53
C ARG A 89 18.93 -9.33 5.83
N VAL A 90 18.81 -10.56 6.31
CA VAL A 90 18.11 -10.88 7.55
C VAL A 90 19.15 -11.23 8.61
N THR A 91 19.05 -10.56 9.75
CA THR A 91 19.89 -10.82 10.92
C THR A 91 19.02 -11.36 12.04
N THR A 92 19.43 -12.48 12.60
CA THR A 92 18.82 -13.12 13.77
C THR A 92 19.89 -13.48 14.77
N SER A 93 19.53 -14.07 15.92
CA SER A 93 20.47 -14.64 16.86
C SER A 93 21.31 -15.79 16.28
N ALA A 94 20.82 -16.44 15.22
CA ALA A 94 21.53 -17.53 14.53
C ALA A 94 22.56 -17.03 13.51
N GLY A 95 22.55 -15.74 13.17
CA GLY A 95 23.49 -15.13 12.23
C GLY A 95 22.85 -14.20 11.22
N VAL A 96 23.49 -14.07 10.08
CA VAL A 96 23.07 -13.19 8.97
C VAL A 96 22.91 -14.00 7.70
N ARG A 97 21.82 -13.81 6.99
CA ARG A 97 21.60 -14.40 5.67
C ARG A 97 21.15 -13.34 4.67
N THR A 98 21.74 -13.39 3.48
CA THR A 98 21.37 -12.53 2.37
C THR A 98 20.67 -13.36 1.30
N THR A 99 19.50 -12.91 0.85
CA THR A 99 18.75 -13.47 -0.27
C THR A 99 18.77 -12.47 -1.41
N ASN A 100 19.19 -12.91 -2.59
CA ASN A 100 19.23 -12.08 -3.80
C ASN A 100 17.98 -12.33 -4.65
N PHE A 101 17.38 -11.24 -5.12
CA PHE A 101 16.24 -11.27 -6.02
C PHE A 101 16.69 -10.73 -7.39
N PRO A 102 16.94 -11.61 -8.37
CA PRO A 102 17.54 -11.18 -9.65
C PRO A 102 16.62 -10.23 -10.42
N ARG A 103 15.32 -10.48 -10.34
CA ARG A 103 14.29 -9.63 -10.95
C ARG A 103 12.97 -9.73 -10.20
N ILE A 104 12.36 -8.59 -9.91
CA ILE A 104 11.06 -8.51 -9.25
C ILE A 104 10.01 -8.03 -10.25
N THR A 105 8.94 -8.80 -10.38
CA THR A 105 7.81 -8.47 -11.24
C THR A 105 6.64 -7.98 -10.38
N TYR A 106 6.11 -6.81 -10.74
CA TYR A 106 4.96 -6.20 -10.06
C TYR A 106 3.69 -6.48 -10.82
N ILE A 107 2.65 -6.84 -10.08
CA ILE A 107 1.33 -7.15 -10.63
C ILE A 107 0.36 -6.07 -10.13
N ILE A 108 -0.35 -5.45 -11.06
CA ILE A 108 -1.43 -4.52 -10.74
C ILE A 108 -2.66 -5.35 -10.42
N ALA A 109 -2.97 -5.49 -9.13
CA ALA A 109 -4.09 -6.31 -8.67
C ALA A 109 -5.46 -5.65 -8.90
N LYS A 110 -5.50 -4.31 -8.97
CA LYS A 110 -6.71 -3.53 -9.17
C LYS A 110 -6.38 -2.28 -9.97
N THR A 111 -7.10 -2.07 -11.05
CA THR A 111 -7.12 -0.81 -11.78
C THR A 111 -8.48 -0.17 -11.58
N ASP A 112 -8.54 1.00 -11.03
CA ASP A 112 -9.71 1.86 -11.06
C ASP A 112 -9.36 3.19 -11.72
N ASP A 113 -10.39 3.92 -12.17
CA ASP A 113 -10.20 5.19 -12.87
C ASP A 113 -9.70 6.32 -11.96
N CYS A 114 -9.58 6.04 -10.66
CA CYS A 114 -9.23 7.03 -9.65
C CYS A 114 -7.78 6.94 -9.18
N HIS A 115 -7.13 5.80 -9.40
CA HIS A 115 -5.80 5.54 -8.90
C HIS A 115 -4.90 4.98 -10.00
N ASP A 116 -3.78 5.61 -10.22
CA ASP A 116 -2.73 5.13 -11.10
C ASP A 116 -1.84 4.14 -10.34
N CYS A 117 -2.35 2.92 -10.17
CA CYS A 117 -1.67 1.87 -9.44
C CYS A 117 -0.47 1.36 -10.21
N LYS A 118 0.68 1.27 -9.53
CA LYS A 118 1.95 0.81 -10.10
C LYS A 118 2.19 -0.69 -9.89
N GLY A 119 1.44 -1.30 -8.98
CA GLY A 119 1.48 -2.72 -8.70
C GLY A 119 2.17 -3.09 -7.40
N GLN A 120 2.05 -4.36 -7.05
CA GLN A 120 2.67 -4.97 -5.90
C GLN A 120 3.40 -6.25 -6.28
N ALA A 121 4.43 -6.57 -5.53
CA ALA A 121 5.16 -7.81 -5.64
C ALA A 121 5.38 -8.43 -4.27
N GLU A 122 5.54 -9.74 -4.25
CA GLU A 122 5.89 -10.50 -3.06
C GLU A 122 7.18 -11.27 -3.32
N VAL A 123 8.10 -11.20 -2.38
CA VAL A 123 9.36 -11.95 -2.39
C VAL A 123 9.56 -12.60 -1.03
N THR A 124 10.30 -13.70 -1.00
CA THR A 124 10.60 -14.42 0.24
C THR A 124 12.09 -14.42 0.49
N ALA A 125 12.49 -13.91 1.64
CA ALA A 125 13.85 -13.96 2.13
C ALA A 125 14.04 -15.15 3.08
N ASN A 126 15.18 -15.81 2.93
CA ASN A 126 15.55 -16.89 3.83
C ASN A 126 16.11 -16.33 5.13
N ILE A 127 15.73 -16.93 6.25
CA ILE A 127 16.37 -16.64 7.53
C ILE A 127 17.60 -17.52 7.73
N PRO A 128 18.54 -17.09 8.60
CA PRO A 128 19.69 -17.93 8.97
C PRO A 128 19.33 -19.26 9.56
#